data_4828347626447dcaae217691f889d539
#
_entry.id   4828347626447dcaae217691f889d539
#
_cell.length_a   1.000
_cell.length_b   1.000
_cell.length_c   1.000
_cell.angle_alpha   90.00
_cell.angle_beta   90.00
_cell.angle_gamma   90.00
#
_symmetry.space_group_name_H-M   'P 1'
#
loop_
_entity.id
_entity.type
_entity.pdbx_description
1 polymer ?
#
loop_
_entity_poly.entity_id
_entity_poly.type
_entity_poly.pdbx_seq_one_letter_code
_entity_poly.pdbx_strand_id
1 'polypeptide(L)'
;MRRPTHGGNLAWAAALAGCPPSLILDFSASINPLGPPKSAIAAIETQLKDLIAYPDPNYHQLRTALCHLHPTLTPDWILPGNGSAELLTWAARELSQLAETGIITPAFSDYQRALKAFDGKTREYP
;
A
#
# COMPACT_ATOMS: atom_id res chain seq x y z
N MET A 1 -16.79 -3.26 21.23
CA MET A 1 -15.74 -2.50 20.48
C MET A 1 -15.82 -2.91 19.00
N ARG A 2 -15.86 -1.96 18.06
CA ARG A 2 -15.96 -2.29 16.62
C ARG A 2 -14.64 -2.93 16.14
N ARG A 3 -14.74 -4.05 15.40
CA ARG A 3 -13.57 -4.73 14.84
C ARG A 3 -12.87 -3.83 13.82
N PRO A 4 -11.52 -3.66 13.88
CA PRO A 4 -10.77 -2.93 12.85
C PRO A 4 -10.93 -3.58 11.47
N THR A 5 -10.92 -2.77 10.44
CA THR A 5 -11.00 -3.23 9.05
C THR A 5 -9.67 -3.82 8.57
N HIS A 6 -8.56 -3.34 9.14
CA HIS A 6 -7.20 -3.75 8.79
C HIS A 6 -6.47 -4.30 10.01
N GLY A 7 -5.47 -5.16 9.78
CA GLY A 7 -4.54 -5.65 10.79
C GLY A 7 -3.61 -4.56 11.34
N GLY A 8 -2.71 -4.94 12.26
CA GLY A 8 -1.70 -4.05 12.83
C GLY A 8 -2.19 -3.13 13.95
N ASN A 9 -3.44 -3.24 14.39
CA ASN A 9 -3.96 -2.44 15.51
C ASN A 9 -3.69 -3.11 16.86
N LEU A 10 -2.44 -3.03 17.31
CA LEU A 10 -2.00 -3.63 18.58
C LEU A 10 -2.75 -3.09 19.80
N ALA A 11 -3.12 -1.81 19.81
CA ALA A 11 -3.86 -1.21 20.91
C ALA A 11 -5.25 -1.83 21.07
N TRP A 12 -5.94 -2.06 19.94
CA TRP A 12 -7.24 -2.74 19.96
C TRP A 12 -7.12 -4.19 20.42
N ALA A 13 -6.12 -4.93 19.88
CA ALA A 13 -5.89 -6.33 20.24
C ALA A 13 -5.54 -6.47 21.72
N ALA A 14 -4.69 -5.61 22.24
CA ALA A 14 -4.30 -5.58 23.66
C ALA A 14 -5.50 -5.30 24.58
N ALA A 15 -6.34 -4.32 24.22
CA ALA A 15 -7.56 -4.03 24.97
C ALA A 15 -8.54 -5.21 24.98
N LEU A 16 -8.66 -5.95 23.87
CA LEU A 16 -9.51 -7.14 23.78
C LEU A 16 -8.94 -8.31 24.60
N ALA A 17 -7.61 -8.50 24.57
CA ALA A 17 -6.92 -9.56 25.27
C ALA A 17 -6.68 -9.28 26.77
N GLY A 18 -6.90 -8.03 27.22
CA GLY A 18 -6.64 -7.63 28.61
C GLY A 18 -5.15 -7.62 28.98
N CYS A 19 -4.26 -7.38 28.02
CA CYS A 19 -2.81 -7.38 28.24
C CYS A 19 -2.15 -6.15 27.59
N PRO A 20 -0.88 -5.83 27.95
CA PRO A 20 -0.14 -4.76 27.28
C PRO A 20 0.11 -5.06 25.78
N PRO A 21 0.17 -4.03 24.89
CA PRO A 21 0.47 -4.22 23.47
C PRO A 21 1.78 -4.96 23.19
N SER A 22 2.78 -4.85 24.08
CA SER A 22 4.06 -5.54 23.97
C SER A 22 3.98 -7.06 24.12
N LEU A 23 2.88 -7.60 24.63
CA LEU A 23 2.64 -9.04 24.74
C LEU A 23 1.82 -9.61 23.57
N ILE A 24 1.41 -8.77 22.62
CA ILE A 24 0.68 -9.22 21.44
C ILE A 24 1.68 -9.67 20.37
N LEU A 25 1.58 -10.92 19.96
CA LEU A 25 2.26 -11.45 18.79
C LEU A 25 1.38 -11.21 17.57
N ASP A 26 1.78 -10.24 16.72
CA ASP A 26 0.97 -9.77 15.61
C ASP A 26 1.29 -10.47 14.30
N PHE A 27 0.35 -11.27 13.81
CA PHE A 27 0.35 -11.87 12.47
C PHE A 27 -0.75 -11.30 11.58
N SER A 28 -1.38 -10.20 11.99
CA SER A 28 -2.52 -9.61 11.27
C SER A 28 -2.10 -8.65 10.15
N ALA A 29 -0.82 -8.33 10.03
CA ALA A 29 -0.26 -7.47 9.00
C ALA A 29 1.10 -7.99 8.52
N SER A 30 1.37 -7.84 7.21
CA SER A 30 2.64 -8.26 6.59
C SER A 30 3.73 -7.21 6.84
N ILE A 31 4.20 -7.12 8.09
CA ILE A 31 5.25 -6.19 8.52
C ILE A 31 6.55 -6.96 8.69
N ASN A 32 7.65 -6.44 8.12
CA ASN A 32 8.97 -7.02 8.34
C ASN A 32 9.42 -6.78 9.79
N PRO A 33 9.56 -7.82 10.63
CA PRO A 33 9.95 -7.66 12.03
C PRO A 33 11.40 -7.15 12.20
N LEU A 34 12.25 -7.27 11.19
CA LEU A 34 13.62 -6.75 11.19
C LEU A 34 13.68 -5.23 10.91
N GLY A 35 12.54 -4.62 10.57
CA GLY A 35 12.49 -3.21 10.21
C GLY A 35 13.09 -2.89 8.83
N PRO A 36 13.30 -1.62 8.52
CA PRO A 36 13.87 -1.17 7.26
C PRO A 36 15.37 -1.48 7.18
N PRO A 37 15.92 -1.71 5.97
CA PRO A 37 17.36 -1.83 5.78
C PRO A 37 18.11 -0.58 6.24
N LYS A 38 19.31 -0.74 6.80
CA LYS A 38 20.14 0.39 7.23
C LYS A 38 20.45 1.36 6.10
N SER A 39 20.62 0.84 4.87
CA SER A 39 20.84 1.65 3.67
C SER A 39 19.65 2.56 3.34
N ALA A 40 18.43 2.10 3.56
CA ALA A 40 17.24 2.92 3.36
C ALA A 40 17.16 4.06 4.39
N ILE A 41 17.46 3.78 5.66
CA ILE A 41 17.53 4.80 6.71
C ILE A 41 18.57 5.85 6.37
N ALA A 42 19.80 5.44 6.03
CA ALA A 42 20.88 6.34 5.65
C ALA A 42 20.54 7.19 4.42
N ALA A 43 19.85 6.61 3.44
CA ALA A 43 19.37 7.36 2.26
C ALA A 43 18.37 8.45 2.66
N ILE A 44 17.41 8.15 3.54
CA ILE A 44 16.43 9.12 4.05
C ILE A 44 17.16 10.26 4.79
N GLU A 45 18.06 9.93 5.72
CA GLU A 45 18.83 10.92 6.50
C GLU A 45 19.63 11.86 5.58
N THR A 46 20.27 11.30 4.55
CA THR A 46 21.05 12.08 3.58
C THR A 46 20.19 13.06 2.77
N GLN A 47 18.94 12.69 2.50
CA GLN A 47 18.02 13.50 1.69
C GLN A 47 17.19 14.49 2.51
N LEU A 48 17.27 14.51 3.85
CA LEU A 48 16.52 15.46 4.67
C LEU A 48 16.80 16.93 4.32
N LYS A 49 18.02 17.25 3.88
CA LYS A 49 18.40 18.58 3.42
C LYS A 49 17.60 19.08 2.20
N ASP A 50 17.06 18.16 1.41
CA ASP A 50 16.35 18.48 0.17
C ASP A 50 14.86 18.79 0.40
N LEU A 51 14.39 18.69 1.67
CA LEU A 51 13.02 19.04 2.06
C LEU A 51 12.68 20.54 1.86
N ILE A 52 13.67 21.38 1.62
CA ILE A 52 13.47 22.80 1.28
C ILE A 52 12.89 23.01 -0.13
N ALA A 53 12.94 22.00 -0.99
CA ALA A 53 12.48 22.05 -2.37
C ALA A 53 11.24 21.18 -2.59
N TYR A 54 10.43 21.53 -3.59
CA TYR A 54 9.39 20.61 -4.05
C TYR A 54 10.03 19.34 -4.66
N PRO A 55 9.45 18.15 -4.41
CA PRO A 55 9.92 16.93 -5.05
C PRO A 55 9.71 16.98 -6.57
N ASP A 56 10.49 16.18 -7.30
CA ASP A 56 10.31 16.00 -8.74
C ASP A 56 8.91 15.43 -9.04
N PRO A 57 8.02 16.19 -9.72
CA PRO A 57 6.65 15.74 -10.00
C PRO A 57 6.60 14.55 -10.97
N ASN A 58 7.68 14.29 -11.71
CA ASN A 58 7.78 13.20 -12.66
C ASN A 58 8.41 11.93 -12.05
N TYR A 59 8.91 11.99 -10.81
CA TYR A 59 9.56 10.87 -10.12
C TYR A 59 10.68 10.21 -10.94
N HIS A 60 11.42 11.00 -11.72
CA HIS A 60 12.37 10.49 -12.73
C HIS A 60 13.40 9.53 -12.11
N GLN A 61 14.02 9.92 -11.00
CA GLN A 61 15.03 9.09 -10.33
C GLN A 61 14.43 7.77 -9.82
N LEU A 62 13.25 7.81 -9.20
CA LEU A 62 12.57 6.62 -8.71
C LEU A 62 12.20 5.68 -9.85
N ARG A 63 11.59 6.20 -10.90
CA ARG A 63 11.19 5.42 -12.08
C ARG A 63 12.40 4.77 -12.75
N THR A 64 13.50 5.49 -12.91
CA THR A 64 14.76 4.98 -13.46
C THR A 64 15.35 3.88 -12.56
N ALA A 65 15.38 4.08 -11.24
CA ALA A 65 15.91 3.09 -10.30
C ALA A 65 15.09 1.79 -10.32
N LEU A 66 13.75 1.89 -10.44
CA LEU A 66 12.87 0.73 -10.59
C LEU A 66 13.12 -0.04 -11.89
N CYS A 67 13.44 0.65 -13.00
CA CYS A 67 13.82 0.00 -14.26
C CYS A 67 15.11 -0.82 -14.16
N HIS A 68 16.05 -0.45 -13.27
CA HIS A 68 17.24 -1.29 -13.04
C HIS A 68 16.89 -2.64 -12.42
N LEU A 69 15.82 -2.72 -11.62
CA LEU A 69 15.31 -3.97 -11.05
C LEU A 69 14.42 -4.73 -12.03
N HIS A 70 13.85 -4.03 -13.00
CA HIS A 70 12.91 -4.57 -14.00
C HIS A 70 13.35 -4.18 -15.42
N PRO A 71 14.42 -4.81 -15.97
CA PRO A 71 15.06 -4.35 -17.21
C PRO A 71 14.16 -4.41 -18.46
N THR A 72 13.03 -5.08 -18.38
CA THR A 72 12.02 -5.14 -19.46
C THR A 72 11.12 -3.92 -19.50
N LEU A 73 11.14 -3.08 -18.46
CA LEU A 73 10.32 -1.89 -18.36
C LEU A 73 11.13 -0.63 -18.71
N THR A 74 10.43 0.38 -19.20
CA THR A 74 10.94 1.74 -19.32
C THR A 74 10.29 2.63 -18.24
N PRO A 75 10.87 3.80 -17.90
CA PRO A 75 10.28 4.70 -16.92
C PRO A 75 8.81 5.08 -17.21
N ASP A 76 8.39 5.08 -18.47
CA ASP A 76 7.02 5.41 -18.86
C ASP A 76 5.97 4.34 -18.51
N TRP A 77 6.43 3.12 -18.21
CA TRP A 77 5.58 2.03 -17.75
C TRP A 77 5.41 1.98 -16.23
N ILE A 78 6.02 2.91 -15.50
CA ILE A 78 6.01 2.92 -14.03
C ILE A 78 5.20 4.11 -13.53
N LEU A 79 4.15 3.81 -12.78
CA LEU A 79 3.31 4.80 -12.08
C LEU A 79 3.61 4.72 -10.57
N PRO A 80 4.39 5.66 -10.01
CA PRO A 80 4.59 5.76 -8.57
C PRO A 80 3.35 6.30 -7.86
N GLY A 81 3.14 5.91 -6.60
CA GLY A 81 2.06 6.41 -5.77
C GLY A 81 2.38 6.32 -4.28
N ASN A 82 1.58 6.99 -3.45
CA ASN A 82 1.70 7.00 -2.01
C ASN A 82 1.08 5.74 -1.40
N GLY A 83 1.71 4.61 -1.67
CA GLY A 83 1.28 3.29 -1.24
C GLY A 83 0.24 2.66 -2.16
N SER A 84 -0.01 1.36 -1.90
CA SER A 84 -0.90 0.54 -2.72
C SER A 84 -2.36 1.04 -2.73
N ALA A 85 -2.82 1.68 -1.66
CA ALA A 85 -4.19 2.18 -1.57
C ALA A 85 -4.48 3.29 -2.59
N GLU A 86 -3.52 4.19 -2.85
CA GLU A 86 -3.64 5.20 -3.91
C GLU A 86 -3.66 4.53 -5.29
N LEU A 87 -2.71 3.63 -5.55
CA LEU A 87 -2.63 2.94 -6.84
C LEU A 87 -3.87 2.08 -7.12
N LEU A 88 -4.40 1.40 -6.10
CA LEU A 88 -5.67 0.66 -6.21
C LEU A 88 -6.84 1.60 -6.51
N THR A 89 -6.83 2.81 -5.97
CA THR A 89 -7.87 3.81 -6.25
C THR A 89 -7.83 4.26 -7.72
N TRP A 90 -6.63 4.52 -8.26
CA TRP A 90 -6.48 4.83 -9.69
C TRP A 90 -6.89 3.68 -10.59
N ALA A 91 -6.43 2.45 -10.28
CA ALA A 91 -6.83 1.26 -11.03
C ALA A 91 -8.34 1.03 -10.99
N ALA A 92 -8.97 1.19 -9.83
CA ALA A 92 -10.41 1.05 -9.67
C ALA A 92 -11.21 2.08 -10.48
N ARG A 93 -10.72 3.32 -10.58
CA ARG A 93 -11.32 4.35 -11.42
C ARG A 93 -11.39 3.91 -12.88
N GLU A 94 -10.29 3.40 -13.41
CA GLU A 94 -10.24 2.92 -14.80
C GLU A 94 -11.12 1.67 -15.00
N LEU A 95 -11.02 0.69 -14.09
CA LEU A 95 -11.80 -0.54 -14.16
C LEU A 95 -13.30 -0.30 -14.06
N SER A 96 -13.73 0.70 -13.28
CA SER A 96 -15.15 1.04 -13.10
C SER A 96 -15.81 1.59 -14.38
N GLN A 97 -15.01 2.07 -15.34
CA GLN A 97 -15.48 2.49 -16.66
C GLN A 97 -15.70 1.32 -17.62
N LEU A 98 -15.19 0.14 -17.28
CA LEU A 98 -15.38 -1.10 -18.03
C LEU A 98 -16.71 -1.77 -17.59
N ALA A 99 -16.87 -3.07 -17.84
CA ALA A 99 -18.12 -3.77 -17.53
C ALA A 99 -18.21 -4.15 -16.05
N GLU A 100 -17.58 -5.24 -15.66
CA GLU A 100 -17.64 -5.83 -14.32
C GLU A 100 -16.24 -6.29 -13.93
N THR A 101 -15.86 -6.06 -12.67
CA THR A 101 -14.56 -6.49 -12.14
C THR A 101 -14.72 -7.74 -11.28
N GLY A 102 -14.05 -8.83 -11.66
CA GLY A 102 -13.96 -10.06 -10.86
C GLY A 102 -12.99 -9.89 -9.70
N ILE A 103 -13.39 -10.33 -8.51
CA ILE A 103 -12.54 -10.35 -7.31
C ILE A 103 -12.51 -11.77 -6.78
N ILE A 104 -11.31 -12.37 -6.70
CA ILE A 104 -11.12 -13.67 -6.03
C ILE A 104 -11.18 -13.45 -4.52
N THR A 105 -12.05 -14.17 -3.83
CA THR A 105 -12.28 -14.01 -2.39
C THR A 105 -11.84 -15.26 -1.61
N PRO A 106 -11.37 -15.11 -0.34
CA PRO A 106 -11.22 -13.85 0.41
C PRO A 106 -10.11 -12.95 -0.12
N ALA A 107 -10.37 -11.63 -0.19
CA ALA A 107 -9.46 -10.64 -0.75
C ALA A 107 -9.16 -9.49 0.22
N PHE A 108 -8.13 -8.71 -0.10
CA PHE A 108 -7.85 -7.47 0.61
C PHE A 108 -9.01 -6.49 0.45
N SER A 109 -9.52 -5.98 1.57
CA SER A 109 -10.74 -5.16 1.63
C SER A 109 -10.68 -3.87 0.79
N ASP A 110 -9.48 -3.37 0.52
CA ASP A 110 -9.28 -2.16 -0.27
C ASP A 110 -9.66 -2.31 -1.74
N TYR A 111 -9.66 -3.52 -2.30
CA TYR A 111 -10.16 -3.74 -3.66
C TYR A 111 -11.63 -3.33 -3.78
N GLN A 112 -12.47 -3.85 -2.88
CA GLN A 112 -13.89 -3.52 -2.86
C GLN A 112 -14.12 -2.06 -2.50
N ARG A 113 -13.36 -1.52 -1.52
CA ARG A 113 -13.44 -0.11 -1.13
C ARG A 113 -13.15 0.81 -2.32
N ALA A 114 -12.08 0.55 -3.06
CA ALA A 114 -11.67 1.37 -4.19
C ALA A 114 -12.68 1.31 -5.34
N LEU A 115 -13.15 0.12 -5.72
CA LEU A 115 -14.16 -0.04 -6.78
C LEU A 115 -15.49 0.62 -6.41
N LYS A 116 -15.95 0.46 -5.17
CA LYS A 116 -17.18 1.08 -4.68
C LYS A 116 -17.12 2.61 -4.68
N ALA A 117 -15.94 3.21 -4.52
CA ALA A 117 -15.79 4.66 -4.57
C ALA A 117 -16.10 5.27 -5.96
N PHE A 118 -16.12 4.44 -7.00
CA PHE A 118 -16.43 4.82 -8.39
C PHE A 118 -17.64 4.07 -8.95
N ASP A 119 -18.51 3.56 -8.07
CA ASP A 119 -19.70 2.78 -8.44
C ASP A 119 -19.39 1.56 -9.36
N GLY A 120 -18.19 1.03 -9.25
CA GLY A 120 -17.72 -0.12 -10.03
C GLY A 120 -18.53 -1.38 -9.69
N LYS A 121 -18.99 -2.09 -10.73
CA LYS A 121 -19.66 -3.38 -10.57
C LYS A 121 -18.64 -4.45 -10.25
N THR A 122 -18.93 -5.25 -9.22
CA THR A 122 -18.03 -6.33 -8.77
C THR A 122 -18.73 -7.68 -8.77
N ARG A 123 -18.00 -8.71 -9.14
CA ARG A 123 -18.40 -10.11 -8.97
C ARG A 123 -17.35 -10.84 -8.13
N GLU A 124 -17.78 -11.49 -7.07
CA GLU A 124 -16.90 -12.28 -6.21
C GLU A 124 -16.80 -13.72 -6.71
N TYR A 125 -15.59 -14.25 -6.67
CA TYR A 125 -15.27 -15.65 -6.97
C TYR A 125 -14.56 -16.24 -5.75
N PRO A 126 -15.19 -17.23 -5.09
CA PRO A 126 -14.62 -17.90 -3.92
C PRO A 126 -13.46 -18.83 -4.30
#